data_560c9b5b12c48df4a6d635f94cddb662
#
_entry.id   560c9b5b12c48df4a6d635f94cddb662
#
_cell.length_a   1.000
_cell.length_b   1.000
_cell.length_c   1.000
_cell.angle_alpha   90.00
_cell.angle_beta   90.00
_cell.angle_gamma   90.00
#
_symmetry.space_group_name_H-M   'P 1'
#
loop_
_entity.id
_entity.type
_entity.pdbx_description
1 polymer ?
#
loop_
_entity_poly.entity_id
_entity_poly.type
_entity_poly.pdbx_seq_one_letter_code
_entity_poly.pdbx_strand_id
1 'polypeptide(L)'
;VPPAPEVDLTTAILPPPKQSSASLFNPEISAAVDAIGSYSDSANNANFTIRDIELMIQSNVDQLARAYVVFNAESELDPWTKTDPFGDVSLGVEEAAIETTALPYGLALKAGQFFADFSRLGKVHSHDLPFTDRPASLEGIIGGESKARGVELSWVPPLGHYVRLTFGAVDQIGAETSATGVFNTLDGEEKSLFAGSENRALSDLTYYSRAATIFELSDQTSLNLGIDYAHGKDQGTRQLASADFKLTWLPDAASFDRFEAGGEVLRGKSDGSFGPDAFFAGQPADGESVANGAYVYAQYRIGKNWEPCIRYDWFRPESWSQADSDSNGFADGLTHTRQAQSSLSAYVNYNLSEYSRLRLGASHVTGSSGAFNGKDDDWLGFLQWTIIVGAHQHSFQP
;
A
#
# COMPACT_ATOMS: atom_id res chain seq x y z
N VAL A 1 -33.20 7.53 34.33
CA VAL A 1 -32.43 7.21 33.14
C VAL A 1 -31.61 5.98 33.50
N PRO A 2 -31.77 4.81 32.84
CA PRO A 2 -30.89 3.67 33.10
C PRO A 2 -29.45 4.06 32.67
N PRO A 3 -28.43 3.58 33.40
CA PRO A 3 -27.05 3.81 33.04
C PRO A 3 -26.80 3.20 31.63
N ALA A 4 -26.05 3.91 30.82
CA ALA A 4 -25.59 3.42 29.51
C ALA A 4 -24.86 2.07 29.71
N PRO A 5 -25.00 1.10 28.79
CA PRO A 5 -24.27 -0.14 28.89
C PRO A 5 -22.78 0.17 28.89
N GLU A 6 -22.09 -0.31 29.91
CA GLU A 6 -20.64 -0.29 30.02
C GLU A 6 -20.10 -1.10 28.82
N VAL A 7 -19.55 -0.43 27.83
CA VAL A 7 -18.86 -1.09 26.72
C VAL A 7 -17.56 -1.64 27.31
N ASP A 8 -17.47 -2.93 27.42
CA ASP A 8 -16.24 -3.62 27.84
C ASP A 8 -15.20 -3.48 26.74
N LEU A 9 -14.37 -2.44 26.83
CA LEU A 9 -13.29 -2.13 25.89
C LEU A 9 -12.18 -3.19 25.88
N THR A 10 -12.21 -4.17 26.79
CA THR A 10 -11.26 -5.28 26.78
C THR A 10 -11.56 -6.31 25.68
N THR A 11 -12.75 -6.27 25.07
CA THR A 11 -13.18 -7.15 23.96
C THR A 11 -13.14 -6.48 22.58
N ALA A 12 -12.68 -5.24 22.47
CA ALA A 12 -12.46 -4.55 21.20
C ALA A 12 -11.21 -5.05 20.44
N ILE A 13 -10.51 -6.05 20.93
CA ILE A 13 -9.66 -6.93 20.14
C ILE A 13 -10.63 -7.76 19.31
N LEU A 14 -10.67 -7.54 18.01
CA LEU A 14 -11.48 -8.20 16.98
C LEU A 14 -12.30 -9.38 17.50
N PRO A 15 -13.62 -9.40 17.31
CA PRO A 15 -14.34 -10.63 17.59
C PRO A 15 -13.66 -11.72 16.76
N PRO A 16 -13.32 -12.86 17.38
CA PRO A 16 -12.79 -13.97 16.62
C PRO A 16 -13.80 -14.24 15.49
N PRO A 17 -13.32 -14.49 14.26
CA PRO A 17 -14.21 -14.80 13.16
C PRO A 17 -15.19 -15.85 13.66
N LYS A 18 -16.48 -15.68 13.36
CA LYS A 18 -17.51 -16.66 13.75
C LYS A 18 -17.09 -17.99 13.15
N GLN A 19 -16.41 -18.82 13.93
CA GLN A 19 -16.05 -20.16 13.53
C GLN A 19 -17.36 -20.90 13.26
N SER A 20 -17.57 -21.26 12.00
CA SER A 20 -18.47 -22.36 11.71
C SER A 20 -17.95 -23.57 12.51
N SER A 21 -18.82 -24.38 13.07
CA SER A 21 -18.51 -25.54 13.92
C SER A 21 -17.73 -26.67 13.18
N ALA A 22 -17.17 -26.40 12.04
CA ALA A 22 -16.25 -27.24 11.29
C ALA A 22 -14.87 -27.07 11.92
N SER A 23 -14.48 -28.07 12.69
CA SER A 23 -13.11 -28.36 13.17
C SER A 23 -12.16 -27.16 13.30
N LEU A 24 -11.69 -26.88 14.52
CA LEU A 24 -10.62 -25.92 14.87
C LEU A 24 -9.34 -26.02 14.01
N PHE A 25 -9.22 -27.04 13.18
CA PHE A 25 -8.07 -27.36 12.36
C PHE A 25 -8.34 -27.29 10.84
N ASN A 26 -9.55 -26.92 10.40
CA ASN A 26 -9.76 -26.69 8.97
C ASN A 26 -9.31 -25.27 8.62
N PRO A 27 -8.32 -25.11 7.74
CA PRO A 27 -7.93 -23.79 7.28
C PRO A 27 -9.08 -23.15 6.49
N GLU A 28 -9.28 -21.87 6.67
CA GLU A 28 -10.12 -21.05 5.82
C GLU A 28 -9.33 -20.75 4.55
N ILE A 29 -9.98 -20.94 3.41
CA ILE A 29 -9.38 -20.69 2.10
C ILE A 29 -10.24 -19.65 1.38
N SER A 30 -9.61 -18.63 0.85
CA SER A 30 -10.23 -17.63 0.00
C SER A 30 -9.38 -17.35 -1.23
N ALA A 31 -10.01 -16.86 -2.28
CA ALA A 31 -9.32 -16.41 -3.47
C ALA A 31 -9.90 -15.09 -3.97
N ALA A 32 -9.05 -14.20 -4.46
CA ALA A 32 -9.43 -13.00 -5.17
C ALA A 32 -8.88 -13.05 -6.60
N VAL A 33 -9.65 -12.58 -7.56
CA VAL A 33 -9.24 -12.41 -8.96
C VAL A 33 -9.59 -11.01 -9.39
N ASP A 34 -8.61 -10.30 -9.94
CA ASP A 34 -8.75 -8.93 -10.37
C ASP A 34 -8.34 -8.77 -11.84
N ALA A 35 -9.33 -8.53 -12.71
CA ALA A 35 -9.14 -8.32 -14.14
C ALA A 35 -9.32 -6.84 -14.49
N ILE A 36 -8.40 -6.29 -15.27
CA ILE A 36 -8.39 -4.88 -15.67
C ILE A 36 -8.30 -4.75 -17.18
N GLY A 37 -9.19 -3.92 -17.74
CA GLY A 37 -9.00 -3.27 -19.03
C GLY A 37 -8.51 -1.84 -18.80
N SER A 38 -7.48 -1.41 -19.49
CA SER A 38 -6.92 -0.06 -19.41
C SER A 38 -6.76 0.56 -20.78
N TYR A 39 -6.80 1.89 -20.85
CA TYR A 39 -6.56 2.69 -22.04
C TYR A 39 -5.73 3.92 -21.67
N SER A 40 -4.76 4.27 -22.51
CA SER A 40 -3.99 5.53 -22.47
C SER A 40 -4.11 6.26 -23.79
N ASP A 41 -4.50 7.53 -23.74
CA ASP A 41 -4.60 8.39 -24.91
C ASP A 41 -3.20 8.76 -25.45
N SER A 42 -2.26 9.06 -24.57
CA SER A 42 -0.90 9.43 -25.00
C SER A 42 -0.18 8.27 -25.66
N ALA A 43 -0.35 7.07 -25.18
CA ALA A 43 0.20 5.85 -25.77
C ALA A 43 -0.66 5.29 -26.91
N ASN A 44 -1.91 5.76 -27.05
CA ASN A 44 -2.92 5.22 -27.96
C ASN A 44 -2.99 3.69 -27.86
N ASN A 45 -3.07 3.19 -26.63
CA ASN A 45 -2.98 1.77 -26.34
C ASN A 45 -4.10 1.35 -25.39
N ALA A 46 -4.72 0.20 -25.70
CA ALA A 46 -5.67 -0.47 -24.83
C ALA A 46 -5.14 -1.85 -24.49
N ASN A 47 -5.27 -2.25 -23.23
CA ASN A 47 -4.81 -3.53 -22.74
C ASN A 47 -5.85 -4.19 -21.83
N PHE A 48 -5.82 -5.52 -21.78
CA PHE A 48 -6.58 -6.33 -20.82
C PHE A 48 -5.61 -7.28 -20.13
N THR A 49 -5.65 -7.28 -18.81
CA THR A 49 -4.78 -8.14 -18.01
C THR A 49 -5.53 -8.68 -16.79
N ILE A 50 -5.11 -9.83 -16.31
CA ILE A 50 -5.41 -10.27 -14.95
C ILE A 50 -4.31 -9.70 -14.09
N ARG A 51 -4.63 -8.64 -13.35
CA ARG A 51 -3.64 -7.93 -12.53
C ARG A 51 -3.17 -8.77 -11.37
N ASP A 52 -4.12 -9.50 -10.75
CA ASP A 52 -3.90 -10.12 -9.46
C ASP A 52 -4.76 -11.37 -9.30
N ILE A 53 -4.14 -12.47 -8.87
CA ILE A 53 -4.83 -13.68 -8.41
C ILE A 53 -4.24 -14.02 -7.04
N GLU A 54 -5.00 -13.75 -5.99
CA GLU A 54 -4.58 -14.08 -4.64
C GLU A 54 -5.25 -15.36 -4.14
N LEU A 55 -4.48 -16.19 -3.47
CA LEU A 55 -4.95 -17.35 -2.72
C LEU A 55 -4.51 -17.23 -1.27
N MET A 56 -5.46 -16.99 -0.37
CA MET A 56 -5.23 -16.90 1.06
C MET A 56 -5.61 -18.20 1.76
N ILE A 57 -4.73 -18.66 2.63
CA ILE A 57 -4.95 -19.80 3.52
C ILE A 57 -4.65 -19.32 4.94
N GLN A 58 -5.62 -19.41 5.84
CA GLN A 58 -5.43 -19.03 7.23
C GLN A 58 -6.00 -20.05 8.19
N SER A 59 -5.41 -20.17 9.37
CA SER A 59 -5.89 -21.04 10.44
C SER A 59 -5.42 -20.54 11.80
N ASN A 60 -6.23 -20.79 12.82
CA ASN A 60 -5.73 -20.72 14.20
C ASN A 60 -4.73 -21.86 14.40
N VAL A 61 -3.54 -21.51 14.92
CA VAL A 61 -2.52 -22.48 15.34
C VAL A 61 -2.93 -23.08 16.70
N ASP A 62 -3.36 -22.19 17.59
CA ASP A 62 -3.91 -22.53 18.90
C ASP A 62 -4.82 -21.37 19.41
N GLN A 63 -5.06 -21.29 20.73
CA GLN A 63 -5.88 -20.23 21.32
C GLN A 63 -5.16 -18.85 21.36
N LEU A 64 -3.85 -18.82 21.16
CA LEU A 64 -3.01 -17.65 21.35
C LEU A 64 -2.49 -17.09 20.02
N ALA A 65 -2.53 -17.87 18.92
CA ALA A 65 -1.95 -17.48 17.67
C ALA A 65 -2.74 -18.01 16.47
N ARG A 66 -2.74 -17.23 15.39
CA ARG A 66 -3.15 -17.62 14.04
C ARG A 66 -1.97 -17.51 13.08
N ALA A 67 -2.01 -18.30 12.02
CA ALA A 67 -1.09 -18.21 10.91
C ALA A 67 -1.85 -18.02 9.61
N TYR A 68 -1.27 -17.28 8.68
CA TYR A 68 -1.83 -17.11 7.35
C TYR A 68 -0.72 -17.04 6.29
N VAL A 69 -1.09 -17.42 5.09
CA VAL A 69 -0.25 -17.32 3.88
C VAL A 69 -1.13 -16.76 2.77
N VAL A 70 -0.61 -15.76 2.06
CA VAL A 70 -1.19 -15.23 0.82
C VAL A 70 -0.22 -15.50 -0.31
N PHE A 71 -0.67 -16.30 -1.28
CA PHE A 71 0.03 -16.49 -2.54
C PHE A 71 -0.56 -15.51 -3.55
N ASN A 72 0.30 -14.81 -4.24
CA ASN A 72 -0.08 -13.93 -5.32
C ASN A 72 0.51 -14.42 -6.64
N ALA A 73 -0.32 -14.46 -7.67
CA ALA A 73 0.09 -14.63 -9.04
C ALA A 73 -0.17 -13.33 -9.80
N GLU A 74 0.90 -12.59 -10.07
CA GLU A 74 0.87 -11.36 -10.83
C GLU A 74 1.27 -11.64 -12.28
N SER A 75 0.60 -10.97 -13.21
CA SER A 75 1.09 -10.88 -14.56
C SER A 75 2.20 -9.83 -14.59
N GLU A 76 3.41 -10.22 -14.98
CA GLU A 76 4.56 -9.30 -15.18
C GLU A 76 4.33 -8.33 -16.35
N LEU A 77 3.15 -8.31 -16.93
CA LEU A 77 2.81 -7.37 -17.98
C LEU A 77 2.71 -5.97 -17.38
N ASP A 78 3.75 -5.19 -17.64
CA ASP A 78 3.58 -3.75 -17.68
C ASP A 78 2.43 -3.46 -18.67
N PRO A 79 1.27 -2.95 -18.21
CA PRO A 79 0.13 -2.69 -19.09
C PRO A 79 0.47 -1.72 -20.22
N TRP A 80 1.65 -1.12 -20.18
CA TRP A 80 2.15 -0.13 -21.13
C TRP A 80 3.16 -0.70 -22.15
N THR A 81 3.66 -1.93 -21.94
CA THR A 81 4.59 -2.59 -22.87
C THR A 81 3.93 -3.72 -23.65
N LYS A 82 4.05 -3.71 -24.97
CA LYS A 82 3.37 -4.66 -25.90
C LYS A 82 4.06 -6.01 -26.03
N THR A 83 4.85 -6.49 -25.10
CA THR A 83 5.81 -7.56 -25.40
C THR A 83 5.26 -8.96 -25.33
N ASP A 84 4.24 -9.26 -24.57
CA ASP A 84 3.53 -10.56 -24.59
C ASP A 84 2.13 -10.42 -23.97
N PRO A 85 1.03 -10.68 -24.71
CA PRO A 85 -0.33 -10.61 -24.15
C PRO A 85 -0.65 -11.72 -23.14
N PHE A 86 0.20 -12.71 -23.01
CA PHE A 86 0.08 -13.82 -22.05
C PHE A 86 1.31 -13.98 -21.17
N GLY A 87 2.09 -12.91 -20.99
CA GLY A 87 3.37 -12.89 -20.29
C GLY A 87 3.50 -13.85 -19.13
N ASP A 88 4.70 -14.15 -18.73
CA ASP A 88 4.96 -15.06 -17.63
C ASP A 88 4.20 -14.63 -16.37
N VAL A 89 3.42 -15.53 -15.79
CA VAL A 89 2.78 -15.32 -14.50
C VAL A 89 3.77 -15.71 -13.44
N SER A 90 4.25 -14.73 -12.66
CA SER A 90 5.07 -15.01 -11.48
C SER A 90 4.16 -15.42 -10.32
N LEU A 91 4.48 -16.52 -9.65
CA LEU A 91 3.83 -16.94 -8.42
C LEU A 91 4.74 -16.62 -7.25
N GLY A 92 4.30 -15.71 -6.40
CA GLY A 92 5.02 -15.27 -5.21
C GLY A 92 4.28 -15.58 -3.91
N VAL A 93 5.00 -15.52 -2.80
CA VAL A 93 4.40 -15.42 -1.46
C VAL A 93 4.30 -13.95 -1.13
N GLU A 94 3.09 -13.41 -1.11
CA GLU A 94 2.86 -12.02 -0.77
C GLU A 94 2.92 -11.79 0.73
N GLU A 95 2.19 -12.60 1.50
CA GLU A 95 2.27 -12.61 2.95
C GLU A 95 2.43 -14.03 3.49
N ALA A 96 3.22 -14.20 4.55
CA ALA A 96 3.34 -15.43 5.33
C ALA A 96 3.69 -15.06 6.76
N ALA A 97 2.72 -15.05 7.66
CA ALA A 97 2.92 -14.53 9.00
C ALA A 97 2.17 -15.33 10.08
N ILE A 98 2.67 -15.19 11.30
CA ILE A 98 2.03 -15.64 12.52
C ILE A 98 1.68 -14.38 13.33
N GLU A 99 0.46 -14.33 13.84
CA GLU A 99 -0.03 -13.25 14.67
C GLU A 99 -0.66 -13.77 15.96
N THR A 100 -0.33 -13.13 17.08
CA THR A 100 -0.94 -13.49 18.37
C THR A 100 -2.35 -12.92 18.47
N THR A 101 -3.28 -13.71 19.03
CA THR A 101 -4.71 -13.37 19.11
C THR A 101 -5.17 -12.98 20.51
N ALA A 102 -4.41 -13.30 21.56
CA ALA A 102 -4.86 -13.18 22.95
C ALA A 102 -3.74 -12.80 23.93
N LEU A 103 -2.88 -11.84 23.57
CA LEU A 103 -1.91 -11.30 24.52
C LEU A 103 -2.61 -10.36 25.51
N PRO A 104 -2.19 -10.36 26.79
CA PRO A 104 -2.76 -9.46 27.80
C PRO A 104 -2.44 -7.99 27.49
N TYR A 105 -3.19 -7.11 28.14
CA TYR A 105 -2.99 -5.65 28.13
C TYR A 105 -3.17 -4.98 26.76
N GLY A 106 -3.88 -5.59 25.82
CA GLY A 106 -4.10 -5.03 24.48
C GLY A 106 -2.87 -5.10 23.55
N LEU A 107 -1.96 -6.04 23.82
CA LEU A 107 -0.78 -6.30 22.98
C LEU A 107 -1.11 -7.32 21.89
N ALA A 108 -0.54 -7.14 20.72
CA ALA A 108 -0.48 -8.15 19.67
C ALA A 108 0.93 -8.13 19.02
N LEU A 109 1.42 -9.33 18.70
CA LEU A 109 2.71 -9.53 18.04
C LEU A 109 2.47 -10.23 16.70
N LYS A 110 3.06 -9.71 15.63
CA LYS A 110 3.08 -10.30 14.29
C LYS A 110 4.52 -10.55 13.88
N ALA A 111 4.79 -11.67 13.23
CA ALA A 111 6.11 -12.03 12.75
C ALA A 111 6.02 -12.80 11.42
N GLY A 112 6.91 -12.50 10.49
CA GLY A 112 6.96 -13.12 9.17
C GLY A 112 7.11 -12.09 8.06
N GLN A 113 6.51 -12.38 6.91
CA GLN A 113 6.32 -11.45 5.79
C GLN A 113 4.87 -10.97 5.80
N PHE A 114 4.67 -9.66 5.83
CA PHE A 114 3.34 -9.07 6.01
C PHE A 114 3.32 -7.62 5.49
N PHE A 115 2.13 -7.06 5.32
CA PHE A 115 2.00 -5.61 5.14
C PHE A 115 2.15 -4.92 6.51
N ALA A 116 3.20 -4.11 6.62
CA ALA A 116 3.46 -3.31 7.80
C ALA A 116 2.30 -2.34 8.07
N ASP A 117 1.94 -2.14 9.34
CA ASP A 117 0.99 -1.09 9.73
C ASP A 117 1.64 0.28 9.56
N PHE A 118 1.94 0.63 8.31
CA PHE A 118 2.53 1.89 7.84
C PHE A 118 1.74 2.40 6.66
N SER A 119 1.40 3.70 6.65
CA SER A 119 0.46 4.28 5.68
C SER A 119 -0.97 3.75 5.82
N ARG A 120 -1.94 4.51 5.36
CA ARG A 120 -3.34 4.08 5.36
C ARG A 120 -3.64 3.06 4.28
N LEU A 121 -3.23 3.35 3.04
CA LEU A 121 -3.51 2.49 1.89
C LEU A 121 -2.34 1.57 1.51
N GLY A 122 -1.14 1.79 2.08
CA GLY A 122 0.00 0.92 1.82
C GLY A 122 -0.20 -0.51 2.31
N LYS A 123 -1.03 -0.71 3.34
CA LYS A 123 -1.37 -2.04 3.90
C LYS A 123 -2.63 -2.66 3.32
N VAL A 124 -3.18 -2.10 2.25
CA VAL A 124 -4.41 -2.55 1.61
C VAL A 124 -4.06 -3.22 0.29
N HIS A 125 -4.54 -4.43 0.06
CA HIS A 125 -4.36 -5.14 -1.20
C HIS A 125 -4.95 -4.34 -2.38
N SER A 126 -4.34 -4.48 -3.55
CA SER A 126 -4.71 -3.70 -4.73
C SER A 126 -6.18 -3.86 -5.13
N HIS A 127 -6.73 -5.07 -5.00
CA HIS A 127 -8.13 -5.35 -5.32
C HIS A 127 -9.12 -4.77 -4.30
N ASP A 128 -8.68 -4.42 -3.07
CA ASP A 128 -9.52 -3.83 -2.01
C ASP A 128 -9.57 -2.31 -2.04
N LEU A 129 -8.72 -1.67 -2.83
CA LEU A 129 -8.71 -0.22 -2.95
C LEU A 129 -10.05 0.33 -3.44
N PRO A 130 -10.44 1.55 -3.05
CA PRO A 130 -11.65 2.22 -3.55
C PRO A 130 -11.52 2.68 -5.01
N PHE A 131 -10.35 2.60 -5.61
CA PHE A 131 -10.00 2.99 -6.98
C PHE A 131 -9.16 1.90 -7.65
N THR A 132 -8.98 1.99 -8.98
CA THR A 132 -8.30 0.95 -9.77
C THR A 132 -6.78 0.94 -9.54
N ASP A 133 -6.16 2.12 -9.56
CA ASP A 133 -4.73 2.34 -9.42
C ASP A 133 -4.39 2.92 -8.04
N ARG A 134 -3.22 2.64 -7.53
CA ARG A 134 -2.75 3.28 -6.28
C ARG A 134 -2.42 4.74 -6.50
N PRO A 135 -2.53 5.58 -5.44
CA PRO A 135 -2.03 6.95 -5.50
C PRO A 135 -0.55 7.00 -5.90
N ALA A 136 -0.21 7.89 -6.82
CA ALA A 136 1.16 8.06 -7.32
C ALA A 136 2.18 8.34 -6.21
N SER A 137 1.75 8.95 -5.10
CA SER A 137 2.59 9.17 -3.93
C SER A 137 2.98 7.88 -3.20
N LEU A 138 2.07 6.90 -3.13
CA LEU A 138 2.38 5.58 -2.57
C LEU A 138 3.28 4.78 -3.48
N GLU A 139 2.95 4.72 -4.79
CA GLU A 139 3.80 4.04 -5.77
C GLU A 139 5.22 4.62 -5.76
N GLY A 140 5.33 5.93 -5.78
CA GLY A 140 6.63 6.60 -5.89
C GLY A 140 7.47 6.62 -4.61
N ILE A 141 6.88 6.48 -3.42
CA ILE A 141 7.60 6.60 -2.15
C ILE A 141 7.87 5.24 -1.50
N ILE A 142 6.91 4.32 -1.54
CA ILE A 142 7.02 2.99 -0.92
C ILE A 142 6.85 1.83 -1.89
N GLY A 143 6.71 2.07 -3.20
CA GLY A 143 6.47 1.02 -4.19
C GLY A 143 5.06 0.42 -4.11
N GLY A 144 4.08 1.22 -3.66
CA GLY A 144 2.67 0.87 -3.61
C GLY A 144 2.21 0.26 -2.30
N GLU A 145 2.74 -0.88 -1.94
CA GLU A 145 2.35 -1.64 -0.75
C GLU A 145 3.43 -1.61 0.32
N SER A 146 3.02 -1.62 1.59
CA SER A 146 3.94 -1.59 2.73
C SER A 146 4.49 -2.99 3.07
N LYS A 147 4.88 -3.78 2.05
CA LYS A 147 5.45 -5.12 2.24
C LYS A 147 6.69 -5.06 3.12
N ALA A 148 6.78 -5.98 4.08
CA ALA A 148 7.88 -6.03 5.05
C ALA A 148 8.09 -7.45 5.57
N ARG A 149 9.31 -7.77 5.97
CA ARG A 149 9.66 -9.01 6.67
C ARG A 149 10.32 -8.68 7.99
N GLY A 150 9.80 -9.26 9.07
CA GLY A 150 10.31 -8.98 10.40
C GLY A 150 9.30 -9.21 11.50
N VAL A 151 9.27 -8.29 12.45
CA VAL A 151 8.37 -8.34 13.60
C VAL A 151 7.65 -6.99 13.77
N GLU A 152 6.40 -7.07 14.17
CA GLU A 152 5.54 -5.92 14.47
C GLU A 152 4.85 -6.14 15.82
N LEU A 153 4.95 -5.19 16.71
CA LEU A 153 4.25 -5.13 17.99
C LEU A 153 3.20 -4.03 17.94
N SER A 154 1.96 -4.35 18.15
CA SER A 154 0.90 -3.37 18.32
C SER A 154 0.37 -3.38 19.75
N TRP A 155 -0.07 -2.21 20.21
CA TRP A 155 -0.59 -2.00 21.54
C TRP A 155 -1.80 -1.07 21.51
N VAL A 156 -2.89 -1.54 22.09
CA VAL A 156 -4.07 -0.72 22.36
C VAL A 156 -4.11 -0.48 23.87
N PRO A 157 -3.57 0.66 24.36
CA PRO A 157 -3.56 0.97 25.79
C PRO A 157 -4.99 1.12 26.32
N PRO A 158 -5.25 0.74 27.58
CA PRO A 158 -6.56 0.85 28.20
C PRO A 158 -6.87 2.31 28.59
N LEU A 159 -7.01 3.16 27.59
CA LEU A 159 -7.41 4.56 27.75
C LEU A 159 -8.92 4.69 27.55
N GLY A 160 -9.52 5.76 28.05
CA GLY A 160 -10.93 6.06 27.80
C GLY A 160 -11.25 6.47 26.35
N HIS A 161 -10.29 6.33 25.46
CA HIS A 161 -10.31 6.70 24.06
C HIS A 161 -9.45 5.72 23.26
N TYR A 162 -9.88 5.35 22.05
CA TYR A 162 -9.14 4.42 21.21
C TYR A 162 -7.85 5.04 20.69
N VAL A 163 -6.73 4.43 21.05
CA VAL A 163 -5.41 4.71 20.50
C VAL A 163 -4.74 3.38 20.19
N ARG A 164 -4.19 3.23 19.01
CA ARG A 164 -3.32 2.10 18.65
C ARG A 164 -1.92 2.63 18.38
N LEU A 165 -0.95 2.01 19.02
CA LEU A 165 0.47 2.24 18.77
C LEU A 165 1.06 0.99 18.16
N THR A 166 1.78 1.15 17.06
CA THR A 166 2.46 0.06 16.37
C THR A 166 3.95 0.38 16.28
N PHE A 167 4.79 -0.62 16.51
CA PHE A 167 6.24 -0.56 16.37
C PHE A 167 6.72 -1.78 15.61
N GLY A 168 7.57 -1.59 14.62
CA GLY A 168 8.14 -2.68 13.84
C GLY A 168 9.64 -2.59 13.70
N ALA A 169 10.25 -3.76 13.53
CA ALA A 169 11.64 -3.95 13.13
C ALA A 169 11.63 -4.94 11.97
N VAL A 170 11.91 -4.44 10.78
CA VAL A 170 11.75 -5.16 9.51
C VAL A 170 12.97 -4.94 8.61
N ASP A 171 13.08 -5.77 7.59
CA ASP A 171 14.14 -5.62 6.58
C ASP A 171 13.98 -4.30 5.80
N GLN A 172 12.75 -4.01 5.33
CA GLN A 172 12.38 -2.80 4.60
C GLN A 172 10.88 -2.56 4.69
N ILE A 173 10.41 -1.41 4.22
CA ILE A 173 9.00 -1.12 3.98
C ILE A 173 8.82 -0.80 2.50
N GLY A 174 7.92 -1.54 1.84
CA GLY A 174 7.57 -1.38 0.44
C GLY A 174 8.45 -2.19 -0.52
N ALA A 175 8.17 -2.06 -1.81
CA ALA A 175 8.91 -2.74 -2.87
C ALA A 175 10.27 -2.07 -3.13
N GLU A 176 11.25 -2.84 -3.57
CA GLU A 176 12.59 -2.34 -3.93
C GLU A 176 12.58 -1.43 -5.15
N THR A 177 11.57 -1.55 -6.01
CA THR A 177 11.45 -0.78 -7.24
C THR A 177 10.43 0.34 -7.09
N SER A 178 10.87 1.52 -6.70
CA SER A 178 10.03 2.69 -6.95
C SER A 178 10.37 3.26 -8.34
N ALA A 179 9.36 3.52 -9.15
CA ALA A 179 9.49 4.09 -10.49
C ALA A 179 10.18 5.48 -10.52
N THR A 180 10.53 6.04 -9.38
CA THR A 180 11.07 7.39 -9.24
C THR A 180 12.56 7.44 -8.99
N GLY A 181 13.24 6.32 -8.87
CA GLY A 181 14.67 6.28 -8.55
C GLY A 181 15.05 6.80 -7.15
N VAL A 182 14.09 7.33 -6.37
CA VAL A 182 14.36 7.80 -5.00
C VAL A 182 14.78 6.66 -4.09
N PHE A 183 14.31 5.46 -4.39
CA PHE A 183 14.60 4.23 -3.66
C PHE A 183 15.07 3.10 -4.60
N ASN A 184 15.37 3.41 -5.86
CA ASN A 184 15.93 2.44 -6.80
C ASN A 184 17.37 2.13 -6.39
N THR A 185 17.63 0.90 -6.07
CA THR A 185 18.98 0.37 -6.20
C THR A 185 19.26 0.23 -7.69
N LEU A 186 20.34 0.84 -8.17
CA LEU A 186 20.74 0.90 -9.58
C LEU A 186 20.96 -0.48 -10.25
N ASP A 187 20.74 -1.57 -9.54
CA ASP A 187 21.15 -2.88 -9.96
C ASP A 187 20.09 -3.73 -10.66
N GLY A 188 18.85 -3.25 -10.84
CA GLY A 188 17.86 -3.92 -11.71
C GLY A 188 17.68 -5.43 -11.47
N GLU A 189 18.38 -6.02 -10.51
CA GLU A 189 18.25 -7.41 -10.13
C GLU A 189 17.23 -7.52 -9.02
N GLU A 190 16.12 -8.19 -9.33
CA GLU A 190 15.24 -8.73 -8.28
C GLU A 190 16.09 -9.51 -7.29
N LYS A 191 16.41 -8.92 -6.16
CA LYS A 191 16.98 -9.68 -5.06
C LYS A 191 15.92 -10.68 -4.61
N SER A 192 16.06 -11.90 -5.09
CA SER A 192 15.27 -13.04 -4.68
C SER A 192 15.06 -13.01 -3.16
N LEU A 193 13.87 -13.37 -2.68
CA LEU A 193 13.52 -13.57 -1.27
C LEU A 193 14.55 -14.38 -0.46
N PHE A 194 15.44 -15.09 -1.14
CA PHE A 194 16.51 -15.94 -0.59
C PHE A 194 17.89 -15.58 -1.14
N ALA A 195 18.01 -14.52 -1.95
CA ALA A 195 19.31 -14.11 -2.47
C ALA A 195 20.10 -13.42 -1.37
N GLY A 196 21.12 -14.13 -0.95
CA GLY A 196 22.22 -13.60 -0.20
C GLY A 196 21.87 -13.31 1.25
N SER A 197 22.23 -14.23 2.12
CA SER A 197 22.47 -13.96 3.52
C SER A 197 23.65 -12.97 3.65
N GLU A 198 23.47 -11.74 3.22
CA GLU A 198 24.29 -10.70 3.77
C GLU A 198 23.87 -10.58 5.22
N ASN A 199 24.81 -10.81 6.12
CA ASN A 199 24.61 -10.69 7.56
C ASN A 199 24.26 -9.24 7.87
N ARG A 200 22.95 -8.91 7.86
CA ARG A 200 22.48 -7.58 8.25
C ARG A 200 22.66 -7.42 9.75
N ALA A 201 23.33 -6.37 10.15
CA ALA A 201 23.35 -5.98 11.54
C ALA A 201 21.96 -5.46 11.96
N LEU A 202 21.64 -5.50 13.25
CA LEU A 202 20.39 -4.89 13.74
C LEU A 202 20.30 -3.40 13.39
N SER A 203 21.46 -2.74 13.20
CA SER A 203 21.52 -1.33 12.76
C SER A 203 21.05 -1.09 11.32
N ASP A 204 20.97 -2.15 10.52
CA ASP A 204 20.63 -2.08 9.09
C ASP A 204 19.16 -2.40 8.84
N LEU A 205 18.43 -2.76 9.90
CA LEU A 205 16.98 -2.93 9.85
C LEU A 205 16.26 -1.57 9.72
N THR A 206 15.08 -1.62 9.13
CA THR A 206 14.12 -0.52 9.16
C THR A 206 13.26 -0.61 10.41
N TYR A 207 13.29 0.42 11.21
CA TYR A 207 12.43 0.58 12.38
C TYR A 207 11.32 1.56 12.06
N TYR A 208 10.09 1.21 12.38
CA TYR A 208 8.95 2.09 12.16
C TYR A 208 8.02 2.14 13.36
N SER A 209 7.23 3.21 13.39
CA SER A 209 6.18 3.41 14.36
C SER A 209 4.97 4.05 13.71
N ARG A 210 3.78 3.66 14.16
CA ARG A 210 2.51 4.29 13.83
C ARG A 210 1.74 4.60 15.10
N ALA A 211 1.11 5.76 15.14
CA ALA A 211 0.07 6.08 16.11
C ALA A 211 -1.23 6.36 15.36
N ALA A 212 -2.28 5.63 15.70
CA ALA A 212 -3.60 5.79 15.09
C ALA A 212 -4.66 5.98 16.18
N THR A 213 -5.68 6.79 15.87
CA THR A 213 -6.76 7.08 16.80
C THR A 213 -8.08 7.27 16.07
N ILE A 214 -9.20 7.03 16.77
CA ILE A 214 -10.56 7.18 16.25
C ILE A 214 -11.30 8.16 17.16
N PHE A 215 -11.86 9.19 16.56
CA PHE A 215 -12.76 10.13 17.21
C PHE A 215 -14.18 9.87 16.73
N GLU A 216 -15.09 9.56 17.63
CA GLU A 216 -16.52 9.55 17.36
C GLU A 216 -17.05 10.99 17.50
N LEU A 217 -17.21 11.67 16.34
CA LEU A 217 -17.69 13.05 16.31
C LEU A 217 -19.20 13.14 16.59
N SER A 218 -19.93 12.09 16.25
CA SER A 218 -21.35 11.86 16.55
C SER A 218 -21.68 10.38 16.40
N ASP A 219 -22.91 9.96 16.74
CA ASP A 219 -23.40 8.59 16.53
C ASP A 219 -23.32 8.12 15.07
N GLN A 220 -23.17 9.04 14.13
CA GLN A 220 -23.16 8.77 12.69
C GLN A 220 -21.82 9.12 12.05
N THR A 221 -20.90 9.76 12.75
CA THR A 221 -19.67 10.31 12.16
C THR A 221 -18.45 9.93 12.97
N SER A 222 -17.49 9.27 12.34
CA SER A 222 -16.18 8.98 12.91
C SER A 222 -15.05 9.60 12.10
N LEU A 223 -13.97 9.99 12.77
CA LEU A 223 -12.74 10.50 12.19
C LEU A 223 -11.57 9.67 12.68
N ASN A 224 -10.91 8.98 11.77
CA ASN A 224 -9.68 8.24 12.04
C ASN A 224 -8.49 9.10 11.63
N LEU A 225 -7.50 9.19 12.48
CA LEU A 225 -6.24 9.89 12.20
C LEU A 225 -5.08 8.91 12.42
N GLY A 226 -4.03 9.05 11.59
CA GLY A 226 -2.81 8.27 11.70
C GLY A 226 -1.58 9.14 11.45
N ILE A 227 -0.48 8.80 12.11
CA ILE A 227 0.85 9.34 11.82
C ILE A 227 1.85 8.20 11.84
N ASP A 228 2.80 8.25 10.91
CA ASP A 228 3.81 7.21 10.72
C ASP A 228 5.20 7.81 10.62
N TYR A 229 6.18 7.07 11.10
CA TYR A 229 7.58 7.36 10.87
C TYR A 229 8.38 6.07 10.75
N ALA A 230 9.27 6.00 9.77
CA ALA A 230 10.21 4.91 9.61
C ALA A 230 11.63 5.43 9.36
N HIS A 231 12.61 4.66 9.83
CA HIS A 231 14.03 4.92 9.64
C HIS A 231 14.77 3.61 9.40
N GLY A 232 15.54 3.54 8.33
CA GLY A 232 16.35 2.39 7.96
C GLY A 232 17.72 2.80 7.43
N LYS A 233 18.63 1.83 7.32
CA LYS A 233 20.00 2.03 6.84
C LYS A 233 20.39 0.97 5.81
N ASP A 234 19.52 0.68 4.86
CA ASP A 234 19.90 -0.16 3.74
C ASP A 234 20.51 0.70 2.64
N GLN A 235 21.80 0.45 2.28
CA GLN A 235 22.58 1.21 1.28
C GLN A 235 22.50 2.75 1.42
N GLY A 236 22.36 3.24 2.65
CA GLY A 236 22.20 4.64 2.99
C GLY A 236 21.10 4.84 4.05
N THR A 237 20.93 6.07 4.50
CA THR A 237 19.87 6.39 5.45
C THR A 237 18.56 6.64 4.72
N ARG A 238 17.52 5.88 5.06
CA ARG A 238 16.16 6.08 4.55
C ARG A 238 15.27 6.58 5.68
N GLN A 239 14.44 7.57 5.40
CA GLN A 239 13.43 8.09 6.32
C GLN A 239 12.10 8.22 5.58
N LEU A 240 11.05 7.70 6.18
CA LEU A 240 9.69 7.83 5.69
C LEU A 240 8.84 8.49 6.78
N ALA A 241 7.96 9.38 6.38
CA ALA A 241 6.97 9.96 7.28
C ALA A 241 5.64 10.10 6.56
N SER A 242 4.55 9.80 7.24
CA SER A 242 3.21 10.06 6.73
C SER A 242 2.26 10.58 7.80
N ALA A 243 1.20 11.21 7.34
CA ALA A 243 0.05 11.54 8.16
C ALA A 243 -1.23 11.36 7.34
N ASP A 244 -2.20 10.69 7.91
CA ASP A 244 -3.42 10.29 7.22
C ASP A 244 -4.69 10.59 8.03
N PHE A 245 -5.80 10.68 7.30
CA PHE A 245 -7.13 10.76 7.89
C PHE A 245 -8.14 9.92 7.11
N LYS A 246 -9.22 9.51 7.78
CA LYS A 246 -10.44 8.97 7.17
C LYS A 246 -11.66 9.46 7.95
N LEU A 247 -12.55 10.16 7.28
CA LEU A 247 -13.86 10.56 7.77
C LEU A 247 -14.88 9.56 7.23
N THR A 248 -15.71 9.01 8.11
CA THR A 248 -16.85 8.16 7.74
C THR A 248 -18.12 8.79 8.29
N TRP A 249 -19.14 8.92 7.44
CA TRP A 249 -20.47 9.38 7.83
C TRP A 249 -21.54 8.41 7.34
N LEU A 250 -22.39 7.98 8.26
CA LEU A 250 -23.51 7.08 8.05
C LEU A 250 -24.81 7.87 8.19
N PRO A 251 -25.41 8.37 7.09
CA PRO A 251 -26.62 9.21 7.16
C PRO A 251 -27.77 8.55 7.90
N ASP A 252 -27.91 7.25 7.71
CA ASP A 252 -28.90 6.40 8.37
C ASP A 252 -28.27 5.03 8.66
N ALA A 253 -28.18 4.68 9.94
CA ALA A 253 -27.63 3.39 10.37
C ALA A 253 -28.44 2.17 9.88
N ALA A 254 -29.70 2.37 9.44
CA ALA A 254 -30.54 1.33 8.85
C ALA A 254 -30.38 1.21 7.32
N SER A 255 -29.69 2.13 6.68
CA SER A 255 -29.42 2.13 5.23
C SER A 255 -28.02 1.60 4.92
N PHE A 256 -27.76 1.36 3.63
CA PHE A 256 -26.43 1.05 3.14
C PHE A 256 -25.66 2.32 2.71
N ASP A 257 -26.27 3.47 2.86
CA ASP A 257 -25.68 4.74 2.43
C ASP A 257 -24.53 5.12 3.37
N ARG A 258 -23.39 5.43 2.78
CA ARG A 258 -22.18 5.76 3.51
C ARG A 258 -21.33 6.74 2.73
N PHE A 259 -20.95 7.82 3.36
CA PHE A 259 -19.92 8.73 2.86
C PHE A 259 -18.58 8.41 3.51
N GLU A 260 -17.54 8.35 2.72
CA GLU A 260 -16.16 8.26 3.18
C GLU A 260 -15.30 9.30 2.45
N ALA A 261 -14.47 10.00 3.20
CA ALA A 261 -13.40 10.81 2.66
C ALA A 261 -12.11 10.46 3.38
N GLY A 262 -11.04 10.31 2.63
CA GLY A 262 -9.74 9.99 3.20
C GLY A 262 -8.62 10.64 2.41
N GLY A 263 -7.45 10.69 3.03
CA GLY A 263 -6.28 11.25 2.40
C GLY A 263 -5.04 11.02 3.24
N GLU A 264 -3.90 11.21 2.62
CA GLU A 264 -2.59 11.04 3.24
C GLU A 264 -1.58 11.97 2.60
N VAL A 265 -0.65 12.46 3.41
CA VAL A 265 0.55 13.15 2.97
C VAL A 265 1.75 12.28 3.31
N LEU A 266 2.69 12.14 2.37
CA LEU A 266 3.87 11.29 2.53
C LEU A 266 5.14 12.08 2.19
N ARG A 267 6.20 11.76 2.89
CA ARG A 267 7.54 12.22 2.59
C ARG A 267 8.52 11.07 2.73
N GLY A 268 9.30 10.86 1.67
CA GLY A 268 10.45 9.97 1.65
C GLY A 268 11.73 10.78 1.53
N LYS A 269 12.78 10.39 2.26
CA LYS A 269 14.13 10.93 2.17
C LYS A 269 15.12 9.77 2.14
N SER A 270 16.07 9.80 1.24
CA SER A 270 17.17 8.86 1.17
C SER A 270 18.50 9.63 1.04
N ASP A 271 19.44 9.33 1.92
CA ASP A 271 20.85 9.76 1.82
C ASP A 271 21.62 8.51 1.35
N GLY A 272 21.55 8.15 0.07
CA GLY A 272 22.25 7.01 -0.49
C GLY A 272 23.58 7.40 -1.09
N SER A 273 24.62 6.62 -0.85
CA SER A 273 25.76 6.62 -1.76
C SER A 273 25.30 5.96 -3.06
N PHE A 274 25.49 6.62 -4.19
CA PHE A 274 25.43 5.95 -5.49
C PHE A 274 26.44 4.80 -5.44
N GLY A 275 26.03 3.58 -5.85
CA GLY A 275 26.82 2.37 -5.69
C GLY A 275 28.27 2.46 -6.21
N PRO A 276 29.14 1.50 -5.90
CA PRO A 276 30.57 1.57 -6.20
C PRO A 276 30.88 1.75 -7.70
N ASP A 277 29.96 1.45 -8.59
CA ASP A 277 30.10 1.65 -10.02
C ASP A 277 29.81 3.09 -10.46
N ALA A 278 29.27 3.93 -9.57
CA ALA A 278 29.11 5.37 -9.76
C ALA A 278 30.42 6.15 -9.49
N PHE A 279 31.54 5.46 -9.34
CA PHE A 279 32.83 6.07 -9.03
C PHE A 279 33.44 6.77 -10.25
N PHE A 280 33.24 8.07 -10.29
CA PHE A 280 34.24 8.93 -10.92
C PHE A 280 35.12 9.55 -9.85
N ALA A 281 36.41 9.35 -9.97
CA ALA A 281 37.39 9.86 -9.03
C ALA A 281 37.17 11.36 -8.77
N GLY A 282 36.79 11.69 -7.53
CA GLY A 282 36.74 13.06 -7.03
C GLY A 282 35.36 13.70 -6.83
N GLN A 283 34.27 12.97 -7.09
CA GLN A 283 32.92 13.48 -6.75
C GLN A 283 32.43 12.91 -5.42
N PRO A 284 31.77 13.70 -4.57
CA PRO A 284 31.15 13.18 -3.36
C PRO A 284 30.05 12.19 -3.77
N ALA A 285 30.15 10.98 -3.26
CA ALA A 285 29.16 9.91 -3.46
C ALA A 285 27.81 10.19 -2.76
N ASP A 286 27.65 11.32 -2.09
CA ASP A 286 26.54 11.61 -1.20
C ASP A 286 25.53 12.51 -1.88
N GLY A 287 24.48 11.91 -2.42
CA GLY A 287 23.29 12.60 -2.93
C GLY A 287 22.10 12.40 -2.00
N GLU A 288 21.45 13.49 -1.60
CA GLU A 288 20.15 13.45 -0.92
C GLU A 288 19.05 13.40 -1.96
N SER A 289 18.15 12.40 -1.87
CA SER A 289 16.93 12.32 -2.67
C SER A 289 15.72 12.48 -1.76
N VAL A 290 14.78 13.32 -2.18
CA VAL A 290 13.55 13.60 -1.43
C VAL A 290 12.35 13.39 -2.35
N ALA A 291 11.32 12.74 -1.84
CA ALA A 291 10.03 12.66 -2.49
C ALA A 291 8.94 13.16 -1.55
N ASN A 292 8.01 13.93 -2.07
CA ASN A 292 6.84 14.39 -1.35
C ASN A 292 5.61 14.04 -2.17
N GLY A 293 4.55 13.62 -1.50
CA GLY A 293 3.31 13.30 -2.17
C GLY A 293 2.11 13.41 -1.26
N ALA A 294 0.96 13.50 -1.86
CA ALA A 294 -0.31 13.55 -1.16
C ALA A 294 -1.42 13.02 -2.05
N TYR A 295 -2.43 12.45 -1.44
CA TYR A 295 -3.68 12.15 -2.11
C TYR A 295 -4.86 12.47 -1.20
N VAL A 296 -6.01 12.72 -1.81
CA VAL A 296 -7.30 12.85 -1.14
C VAL A 296 -8.37 12.23 -2.01
N TYR A 297 -9.31 11.53 -1.40
CA TYR A 297 -10.45 10.94 -2.10
C TYR A 297 -11.74 11.13 -1.31
N ALA A 298 -12.85 11.06 -2.03
CA ALA A 298 -14.17 10.98 -1.45
C ALA A 298 -15.03 9.99 -2.24
N GLN A 299 -15.80 9.19 -1.51
CA GLN A 299 -16.73 8.23 -2.09
C GLN A 299 -18.06 8.25 -1.34
N TYR A 300 -19.13 7.90 -2.06
CA TYR A 300 -20.46 7.81 -1.48
C TYR A 300 -21.17 6.54 -1.93
N ARG A 301 -21.48 5.65 -0.98
CA ARG A 301 -22.28 4.48 -1.26
C ARG A 301 -23.76 4.85 -1.30
N ILE A 302 -24.42 4.54 -2.41
CA ILE A 302 -25.84 4.76 -2.66
C ILE A 302 -26.51 3.38 -2.67
N GLY A 303 -27.26 3.10 -1.62
CA GLY A 303 -27.87 1.79 -1.43
C GLY A 303 -26.81 0.68 -1.36
N LYS A 304 -27.13 -0.49 -1.93
CA LYS A 304 -26.24 -1.66 -1.86
C LYS A 304 -25.16 -1.69 -2.94
N ASN A 305 -25.43 -1.07 -4.10
CA ASN A 305 -24.69 -1.40 -5.31
C ASN A 305 -23.78 -0.27 -5.80
N TRP A 306 -24.20 0.98 -5.77
CA TRP A 306 -23.49 2.09 -6.39
C TRP A 306 -22.55 2.79 -5.42
N GLU A 307 -21.32 3.10 -5.87
CA GLU A 307 -20.34 3.80 -5.06
C GLU A 307 -19.42 4.66 -5.95
N PRO A 308 -19.89 5.87 -6.35
CA PRO A 308 -19.04 6.84 -7.02
C PRO A 308 -17.92 7.32 -6.10
N CYS A 309 -16.74 7.51 -6.70
CA CYS A 309 -15.52 7.96 -6.02
C CYS A 309 -14.79 8.98 -6.88
N ILE A 310 -14.21 9.99 -6.25
CA ILE A 310 -13.31 10.96 -6.86
C ILE A 310 -12.00 10.98 -6.06
N ARG A 311 -10.85 11.13 -6.75
CA ARG A 311 -9.54 11.20 -6.12
C ARG A 311 -8.68 12.26 -6.80
N TYR A 312 -7.94 13.00 -6.00
CA TYR A 312 -6.86 13.86 -6.47
C TYR A 312 -5.54 13.37 -5.87
N ASP A 313 -4.51 13.27 -6.72
CA ASP A 313 -3.15 12.89 -6.38
C ASP A 313 -2.18 13.99 -6.74
N TRP A 314 -1.16 14.13 -5.92
CA TRP A 314 0.00 14.95 -6.20
C TRP A 314 1.26 14.23 -5.74
N PHE A 315 2.27 14.19 -6.60
CA PHE A 315 3.54 13.55 -6.30
C PHE A 315 4.68 14.37 -6.90
N ARG A 316 5.75 14.57 -6.13
CA ARG A 316 6.93 15.30 -6.55
C ARG A 316 8.20 14.63 -6.05
N PRO A 317 8.83 13.79 -6.87
CA PRO A 317 10.18 13.30 -6.61
C PRO A 317 11.20 14.41 -6.87
N GLU A 318 12.24 14.43 -6.09
CA GLU A 318 13.46 15.21 -6.30
C GLU A 318 14.61 14.22 -6.30
N SER A 319 15.33 14.10 -7.39
CA SER A 319 16.43 13.16 -7.51
C SER A 319 17.66 13.80 -8.14
N TRP A 320 18.80 13.24 -7.81
CA TRP A 320 20.06 13.56 -8.48
C TRP A 320 20.38 12.44 -9.44
N SER A 321 20.74 12.80 -10.67
CA SER A 321 21.19 11.87 -11.68
C SER A 321 22.55 12.31 -12.23
N GLN A 322 23.35 11.34 -12.64
CA GLN A 322 24.58 11.64 -13.36
C GLN A 322 24.24 12.09 -14.77
N ALA A 323 24.85 13.17 -15.22
CA ALA A 323 24.71 13.68 -16.57
C ALA A 323 26.00 13.39 -17.35
N ASP A 324 25.87 12.62 -18.43
CA ASP A 324 26.88 12.47 -19.46
C ASP A 324 26.48 13.37 -20.64
N SER A 325 26.98 14.61 -20.62
CA SER A 325 26.55 15.64 -21.56
C SER A 325 27.18 15.49 -22.93
N ASP A 326 28.28 14.77 -23.03
CA ASP A 326 29.01 14.54 -24.30
C ASP A 326 28.93 13.09 -24.80
N SER A 327 28.17 12.23 -24.10
CA SER A 327 27.96 10.82 -24.46
C SER A 327 29.25 9.99 -24.57
N ASN A 328 30.26 10.34 -23.82
CA ASN A 328 31.54 9.61 -23.80
C ASN A 328 31.54 8.41 -22.81
N GLY A 329 30.44 8.17 -22.13
CA GLY A 329 30.28 7.13 -21.11
C GLY A 329 30.77 7.54 -19.72
N PHE A 330 31.13 8.79 -19.52
CA PHE A 330 31.55 9.35 -18.24
C PHE A 330 30.63 10.50 -17.84
N ALA A 331 30.27 10.53 -16.58
CA ALA A 331 29.41 11.62 -16.09
C ALA A 331 30.21 12.91 -15.92
N ASP A 332 29.71 14.00 -16.54
CA ASP A 332 30.30 15.34 -16.46
C ASP A 332 29.83 16.12 -15.23
N GLY A 333 28.82 15.62 -14.53
CA GLY A 333 28.27 16.30 -13.37
C GLY A 333 27.02 15.64 -12.81
N LEU A 334 26.49 16.25 -11.76
CA LEU A 334 25.22 15.86 -11.16
C LEU A 334 24.11 16.81 -11.64
N THR A 335 23.04 16.22 -12.16
CA THR A 335 21.84 16.97 -12.53
C THR A 335 20.76 16.76 -11.48
N HIS A 336 20.26 17.84 -10.90
CA HIS A 336 19.11 17.82 -10.02
C HIS A 336 17.83 17.90 -10.84
N THR A 337 17.00 16.88 -10.71
CA THR A 337 15.69 16.85 -11.37
C THR A 337 14.58 16.97 -10.34
N ARG A 338 13.61 17.82 -10.65
CA ARG A 338 12.41 18.01 -9.85
C ARG A 338 11.23 17.90 -10.81
N GLN A 339 10.50 16.80 -10.71
CA GLN A 339 9.36 16.54 -11.59
C GLN A 339 8.11 16.42 -10.71
N ALA A 340 7.08 17.22 -11.00
CA ALA A 340 5.81 17.11 -10.31
C ALA A 340 4.79 16.45 -11.23
N GLN A 341 4.00 15.56 -10.64
CA GLN A 341 2.88 14.90 -11.28
C GLN A 341 1.63 15.13 -10.44
N SER A 342 0.50 15.32 -11.09
CA SER A 342 -0.79 15.34 -10.43
C SER A 342 -1.83 14.62 -11.27
N SER A 343 -2.84 14.04 -10.63
CA SER A 343 -3.94 13.42 -11.33
C SER A 343 -5.27 13.71 -10.65
N LEU A 344 -6.29 13.85 -11.48
CA LEU A 344 -7.68 13.89 -11.05
C LEU A 344 -8.39 12.68 -11.63
N SER A 345 -8.91 11.81 -10.75
CA SER A 345 -9.54 10.56 -11.13
C SER A 345 -10.97 10.50 -10.66
N ALA A 346 -11.83 9.89 -11.47
CA ALA A 346 -13.21 9.61 -11.10
C ALA A 346 -13.52 8.13 -11.39
N TYR A 347 -14.18 7.47 -10.45
CA TYR A 347 -14.54 6.05 -10.54
C TYR A 347 -16.01 5.87 -10.15
N VAL A 348 -16.62 4.85 -10.73
CA VAL A 348 -17.92 4.35 -10.31
C VAL A 348 -17.80 2.87 -10.04
N ASN A 349 -17.95 2.47 -8.79
CA ASN A 349 -18.05 1.07 -8.39
C ASN A 349 -19.50 0.63 -8.47
N TYR A 350 -19.73 -0.55 -9.03
CA TYR A 350 -20.99 -1.26 -9.01
C TYR A 350 -20.79 -2.62 -8.36
N ASN A 351 -21.28 -2.76 -7.13
CA ASN A 351 -21.22 -4.00 -6.38
C ASN A 351 -22.37 -4.91 -6.85
N LEU A 352 -22.03 -5.93 -7.63
CA LEU A 352 -22.98 -6.98 -8.06
C LEU A 352 -23.44 -7.81 -6.87
N SER A 353 -22.53 -8.08 -5.95
CA SER A 353 -22.73 -8.74 -4.66
C SER A 353 -21.61 -8.31 -3.68
N GLU A 354 -21.59 -8.89 -2.49
CA GLU A 354 -20.46 -8.76 -1.56
C GLU A 354 -19.16 -9.44 -2.06
N TYR A 355 -19.27 -10.28 -3.10
CA TYR A 355 -18.15 -11.04 -3.68
C TYR A 355 -17.77 -10.60 -5.09
N SER A 356 -18.46 -9.63 -5.66
CA SER A 356 -18.19 -9.23 -7.04
C SER A 356 -18.47 -7.74 -7.26
N ARG A 357 -17.47 -7.04 -7.78
CA ARG A 357 -17.51 -5.61 -8.05
C ARG A 357 -17.01 -5.31 -9.46
N LEU A 358 -17.79 -4.52 -10.20
CA LEU A 358 -17.35 -3.87 -11.42
C LEU A 358 -16.98 -2.42 -11.10
N ARG A 359 -15.93 -1.92 -11.72
CA ARG A 359 -15.50 -0.53 -11.61
C ARG A 359 -15.20 0.03 -12.99
N LEU A 360 -15.74 1.21 -13.26
CA LEU A 360 -15.38 2.04 -14.40
C LEU A 360 -14.72 3.31 -13.88
N GLY A 361 -13.59 3.69 -14.46
CA GLY A 361 -12.84 4.87 -14.04
C GLY A 361 -12.16 5.59 -15.17
N ALA A 362 -11.88 6.86 -14.94
CA ALA A 362 -11.04 7.68 -15.79
C ALA A 362 -10.16 8.59 -14.94
N SER A 363 -8.94 8.84 -15.41
CA SER A 363 -7.97 9.72 -14.77
C SER A 363 -7.40 10.68 -15.80
N HIS A 364 -7.25 11.94 -15.43
CA HIS A 364 -6.46 12.92 -16.17
C HIS A 364 -5.17 13.16 -15.38
N VAL A 365 -4.05 12.76 -15.96
CA VAL A 365 -2.72 12.85 -15.36
C VAL A 365 -1.98 13.98 -16.03
N THR A 366 -1.38 14.87 -15.23
CA THR A 366 -0.52 15.96 -15.71
C THR A 366 0.84 15.83 -15.06
N GLY A 367 1.91 16.06 -15.82
CA GLY A 367 3.27 15.89 -15.31
C GLY A 367 4.30 16.61 -16.17
N SER A 368 5.56 16.54 -15.77
CA SER A 368 6.62 17.13 -16.56
C SER A 368 6.84 16.37 -17.86
N SER A 369 7.12 17.13 -18.91
CA SER A 369 7.33 16.67 -20.28
C SER A 369 8.24 15.45 -20.39
N GLY A 370 7.77 14.46 -21.13
CA GLY A 370 8.52 13.23 -21.44
C GLY A 370 7.97 11.97 -20.82
N ALA A 371 7.19 12.06 -19.74
CA ALA A 371 6.59 10.89 -19.10
C ALA A 371 5.50 10.22 -19.97
N PHE A 372 4.85 10.98 -20.86
CA PHE A 372 3.70 10.54 -21.64
C PHE A 372 3.96 10.67 -23.14
N ASN A 373 4.91 9.90 -23.68
CA ASN A 373 5.27 9.95 -25.12
C ASN A 373 5.52 11.37 -25.65
N GLY A 374 6.12 12.24 -24.82
CA GLY A 374 6.41 13.64 -25.18
C GLY A 374 5.25 14.62 -24.99
N LYS A 375 4.12 14.17 -24.42
CA LYS A 375 3.02 15.03 -23.99
C LYS A 375 3.19 15.42 -22.51
N ASP A 376 2.56 16.53 -22.12
CA ASP A 376 2.53 17.02 -20.72
C ASP A 376 1.37 16.43 -19.92
N ASP A 377 0.45 15.73 -20.57
CA ASP A 377 -0.74 15.11 -19.95
C ASP A 377 -1.12 13.79 -20.62
N ASP A 378 -1.91 12.99 -19.90
CA ASP A 378 -2.52 11.77 -20.41
C ASP A 378 -3.93 11.58 -19.85
N TRP A 379 -4.82 11.01 -20.66
CA TRP A 379 -6.11 10.51 -20.25
C TRP A 379 -6.06 8.99 -20.16
N LEU A 380 -6.35 8.48 -18.98
CA LEU A 380 -6.42 7.05 -18.70
C LEU A 380 -7.87 6.62 -18.53
N GLY A 381 -8.23 5.49 -19.08
CA GLY A 381 -9.52 4.83 -18.88
C GLY A 381 -9.34 3.46 -18.24
N PHE A 382 -10.26 3.05 -17.36
CA PHE A 382 -10.20 1.77 -16.64
C PHE A 382 -11.55 1.07 -16.63
N LEU A 383 -11.51 -0.24 -16.84
CA LEU A 383 -12.60 -1.15 -16.55
C LEU A 383 -12.03 -2.30 -15.70
N GLN A 384 -12.53 -2.48 -14.50
CA GLN A 384 -12.04 -3.50 -13.57
C GLN A 384 -13.18 -4.40 -13.13
N TRP A 385 -12.89 -5.69 -13.03
CA TRP A 385 -13.79 -6.68 -12.45
C TRP A 385 -13.05 -7.47 -11.38
N THR A 386 -13.46 -7.27 -10.14
CA THR A 386 -12.94 -7.99 -8.97
C THR A 386 -13.94 -9.05 -8.53
N ILE A 387 -13.45 -10.27 -8.31
CA ILE A 387 -14.23 -11.42 -7.81
C ILE A 387 -13.50 -11.98 -6.59
N ILE A 388 -14.23 -12.22 -5.52
CA ILE A 388 -13.72 -12.79 -4.27
C ILE A 388 -14.50 -14.08 -4.00
N VAL A 389 -13.80 -15.14 -3.61
CA VAL A 389 -14.38 -16.44 -3.28
C VAL A 389 -13.90 -16.86 -1.89
N GLY A 390 -14.83 -17.26 -1.03
CA GLY A 390 -14.51 -17.69 0.34
C GLY A 390 -14.49 -16.54 1.35
N ALA A 391 -14.02 -16.82 2.56
CA ALA A 391 -13.94 -15.86 3.64
C ALA A 391 -12.65 -15.02 3.50
N HIS A 392 -12.66 -14.04 2.62
CA HIS A 392 -11.56 -13.10 2.48
C HIS A 392 -11.63 -12.09 3.63
N GLN A 393 -10.59 -12.08 4.46
CA GLN A 393 -10.49 -11.08 5.52
C GLN A 393 -9.91 -9.80 4.92
N HIS A 394 -10.77 -8.82 4.70
CA HIS A 394 -10.33 -7.48 4.35
C HIS A 394 -9.53 -6.88 5.51
N SER A 395 -8.35 -6.35 5.21
CA SER A 395 -7.48 -5.63 6.15
C SER A 395 -8.08 -4.27 6.58
N PHE A 396 -9.36 -4.04 6.32
CA PHE A 396 -10.08 -2.87 6.80
C PHE A 396 -10.33 -2.98 8.30
N GLN A 397 -9.26 -2.91 9.06
CA GLN A 397 -9.38 -2.54 10.45
C GLN A 397 -9.48 -1.02 10.55
N PRO A 398 -10.41 -0.52 11.36
CA PRO A 398 -10.65 0.90 11.56
C PRO A 398 -9.43 1.67 12.04
#